data_7534a08d9d2b0e52197d6cb7571095c4
#
_entry.id   7534a08d9d2b0e52197d6cb7571095c4
#
_cell.length_a   1.000
_cell.length_b   1.000
_cell.length_c   1.000
_cell.angle_alpha   90.00
_cell.angle_beta   90.00
_cell.angle_gamma   90.00
#
_symmetry.space_group_name_H-M   'P 1'
#
loop_
_entity.id
_entity.type
_entity.pdbx_description
1 polymer ?
#
loop_
_entity_poly.entity_id
_entity_poly.type
_entity_poly.pdbx_seq_one_letter_code
_entity_poly.pdbx_strand_id
1 'polypeptide(L)'
;MRNAVSWAICRIVLSRLGADILCRYEITQFIVDSFLKYTGSEEAKEEYFIIYLLVAFKHLLAYDPGIKYCLGTGLTARLKKLTATTIYSKEGNVTIHELSLGALSNIAMNLDGKIECVKEEVISFTEHFL
;
A
#
# COMPACT_ATOMS: atom_id res chain seq x y z
N MET A 1 12.32 11.78 11.38
CA MET A 1 11.73 10.72 12.23
C MET A 1 10.78 9.82 11.45
N ARG A 2 9.84 10.38 10.69
CA ARG A 2 8.89 9.58 9.89
C ARG A 2 9.59 8.63 8.92
N ASN A 3 10.62 9.09 8.21
CA ASN A 3 11.34 8.26 7.26
C ASN A 3 12.06 7.10 7.95
N ALA A 4 12.63 7.33 9.12
CA ALA A 4 13.28 6.27 9.89
C ALA A 4 12.28 5.22 10.36
N VAL A 5 11.10 5.64 10.82
CA VAL A 5 10.04 4.73 11.27
C VAL A 5 9.51 3.90 10.11
N SER A 6 9.20 4.54 8.97
CA SER A 6 8.69 3.82 7.79
C SER A 6 9.74 2.86 7.22
N TRP A 7 10.99 3.25 7.22
CA TRP A 7 12.08 2.37 6.81
C TRP A 7 12.22 1.17 7.74
N ALA A 8 12.11 1.38 9.06
CA ALA A 8 12.16 0.29 10.03
C ALA A 8 10.99 -0.69 9.80
N ILE A 9 9.78 -0.19 9.59
CA ILE A 9 8.61 -1.01 9.27
C ILE A 9 8.86 -1.82 7.99
N CYS A 10 9.38 -1.17 6.95
CA CYS A 10 9.73 -1.83 5.69
C CYS A 10 10.71 -2.99 5.93
N ARG A 11 11.71 -2.79 6.77
CA ARG A 11 12.69 -3.84 7.09
C ARG A 11 12.07 -5.00 7.87
N ILE A 12 11.18 -4.69 8.81
CA ILE A 12 10.51 -5.72 9.62
C ILE A 12 9.65 -6.64 8.74
N VAL A 13 8.88 -6.08 7.80
CA VAL A 13 7.96 -6.87 6.98
C VAL A 13 8.66 -7.71 5.91
N LEU A 14 9.97 -7.52 5.69
CA LEU A 14 10.71 -8.36 4.75
C LEU A 14 10.75 -9.83 5.17
N SER A 15 10.62 -10.12 6.47
CA SER A 15 10.53 -11.50 6.95
C SER A 15 9.06 -11.84 7.23
N ARG A 16 8.72 -13.13 7.03
CA ARG A 16 7.38 -13.63 7.36
C ARG A 16 7.10 -13.48 8.86
N LEU A 17 8.11 -13.70 9.70
CA LEU A 17 7.99 -13.55 11.15
C LEU A 17 7.66 -12.09 11.52
N GLY A 18 8.35 -11.14 10.91
CA GLY A 18 8.08 -9.72 11.15
C GLY A 18 6.67 -9.33 10.72
N ALA A 19 6.23 -9.77 9.54
CA ALA A 19 4.87 -9.53 9.05
C ALA A 19 3.82 -10.15 9.99
N ASP A 20 4.06 -11.36 10.47
CA ASP A 20 3.16 -12.04 11.42
C ASP A 20 3.06 -11.26 12.74
N ILE A 21 4.16 -10.77 13.26
CA ILE A 21 4.17 -9.95 14.47
C ILE A 21 3.36 -8.66 14.28
N LEU A 22 3.54 -7.96 13.17
CA LEU A 22 2.78 -6.74 12.88
C LEU A 22 1.28 -7.01 12.81
N CYS A 23 0.89 -8.13 12.20
CA CYS A 23 -0.52 -8.52 12.12
C CYS A 23 -1.08 -8.92 13.48
N ARG A 24 -0.33 -9.72 14.25
CA ARG A 24 -0.78 -10.24 15.54
C ARG A 24 -1.03 -9.15 16.58
N TYR A 25 -0.26 -8.10 16.57
CA TYR A 25 -0.38 -7.00 17.54
C TYR A 25 -1.15 -5.80 17.02
N GLU A 26 -1.91 -5.98 15.95
CA GLU A 26 -2.73 -4.93 15.33
C GLU A 26 -1.94 -3.71 14.85
N ILE A 27 -0.64 -3.84 14.71
CA ILE A 27 0.21 -2.76 14.22
C ILE A 27 -0.11 -2.47 12.76
N THR A 28 -0.46 -3.49 11.99
CA THR A 28 -0.85 -3.34 10.58
C THR A 28 -2.02 -2.36 10.44
N GLN A 29 -3.04 -2.47 11.30
CA GLN A 29 -4.18 -1.56 11.29
C GLN A 29 -3.73 -0.12 11.53
N PHE A 30 -2.85 0.09 12.50
CA PHE A 30 -2.30 1.41 12.79
C PHE A 30 -1.53 1.97 11.60
N ILE A 31 -0.73 1.15 10.94
CA ILE A 31 0.04 1.56 9.76
C ILE A 31 -0.89 1.97 8.62
N VAL A 32 -1.94 1.18 8.37
CA VAL A 32 -2.94 1.48 7.34
C VAL A 32 -3.64 2.81 7.64
N ASP A 33 -4.12 2.99 8.87
CA ASP A 33 -4.81 4.22 9.26
C ASP A 33 -3.91 5.44 9.12
N SER A 34 -2.67 5.33 9.56
CA SER A 34 -1.67 6.41 9.45
C SER A 34 -1.37 6.75 7.99
N PHE A 35 -1.21 5.73 7.15
CA PHE A 35 -0.97 5.91 5.72
C PHE A 35 -2.14 6.60 5.02
N LEU A 36 -3.36 6.16 5.29
CA LEU A 36 -4.57 6.76 4.71
C LEU A 36 -4.74 8.21 5.14
N LYS A 37 -4.48 8.50 6.40
CA LYS A 37 -4.51 9.88 6.91
C LYS A 37 -3.45 10.75 6.25
N TYR A 38 -2.21 10.24 6.15
CA TYR A 38 -1.08 10.98 5.59
C TYR A 38 -1.26 11.26 4.09
N THR A 39 -1.82 10.32 3.34
CA THR A 39 -2.04 10.43 1.90
C THR A 39 -3.40 10.99 1.53
N GLY A 40 -4.22 11.38 2.50
CA GLY A 40 -5.57 11.91 2.27
C GLY A 40 -5.61 13.32 1.73
N SER A 41 -4.52 14.08 1.83
CA SER A 41 -4.37 15.43 1.30
C SER A 41 -3.84 15.40 -0.14
N GLU A 42 -4.23 16.38 -0.97
CA GLU A 42 -3.68 16.55 -2.31
C GLU A 42 -2.32 17.25 -2.28
N GLU A 43 -1.89 17.76 -1.13
CA GLU A 43 -0.58 18.35 -0.97
C GLU A 43 0.50 17.28 -1.00
N ALA A 44 1.59 17.54 -1.69
CA ALA A 44 2.75 16.67 -1.69
C ALA A 44 3.34 16.58 -0.28
N LYS A 45 3.57 15.36 0.18
CA LYS A 45 4.18 15.07 1.47
C LYS A 45 5.61 14.55 1.25
N GLU A 46 6.24 14.05 2.31
CA GLU A 46 7.56 13.46 2.20
C GLU A 46 7.52 12.21 1.33
N GLU A 47 8.11 12.32 0.15
CA GLU A 47 8.09 11.28 -0.88
C GLU A 47 8.63 9.94 -0.38
N TYR A 48 9.78 9.96 0.33
CA TYR A 48 10.38 8.74 0.83
C TYR A 48 9.53 8.04 1.89
N PHE A 49 8.79 8.79 2.69
CA PHE A 49 7.86 8.22 3.66
C PHE A 49 6.78 7.39 2.95
N ILE A 50 6.21 7.94 1.88
CA ILE A 50 5.20 7.24 1.08
C ILE A 50 5.82 6.01 0.40
N ILE A 51 6.99 6.15 -0.19
CA ILE A 51 7.67 5.06 -0.89
C ILE A 51 7.96 3.90 0.08
N TYR A 52 8.52 4.18 1.25
CA TYR A 52 8.82 3.12 2.22
C TYR A 52 7.57 2.41 2.72
N LEU A 53 6.48 3.13 2.96
CA LEU A 53 5.22 2.51 3.35
C LEU A 53 4.62 1.68 2.22
N LEU A 54 4.73 2.12 0.98
CA LEU A 54 4.28 1.33 -0.17
C LEU A 54 5.08 0.03 -0.32
N VAL A 55 6.39 0.08 -0.10
CA VAL A 55 7.22 -1.13 -0.08
C VAL A 55 6.75 -2.07 1.04
N ALA A 56 6.49 -1.53 2.22
CA ALA A 56 5.98 -2.31 3.34
C ALA A 56 4.64 -2.98 3.00
N PHE A 57 3.70 -2.24 2.42
CA PHE A 57 2.40 -2.79 2.01
C PHE A 57 2.56 -3.85 0.93
N LYS A 58 3.44 -3.66 -0.03
CA LYS A 58 3.69 -4.66 -1.07
C LYS A 58 4.09 -6.00 -0.44
N HIS A 59 4.95 -5.99 0.57
CA HIS A 59 5.34 -7.20 1.27
C HIS A 59 4.24 -7.76 2.18
N LEU A 60 3.54 -6.91 2.93
CA LEU A 60 2.42 -7.34 3.78
C LEU A 60 1.30 -7.96 2.95
N LEU A 61 1.01 -7.39 1.79
CA LEU A 61 -0.07 -7.86 0.91
C LEU A 61 0.30 -9.12 0.11
N ALA A 62 1.55 -9.52 0.12
CA ALA A 62 1.97 -10.83 -0.39
C ALA A 62 1.70 -11.96 0.62
N TYR A 63 1.19 -11.63 1.82
CA TYR A 63 0.97 -12.55 2.92
C TYR A 63 -0.52 -12.51 3.30
N ASP A 64 -1.22 -13.65 3.23
CA ASP A 64 -2.67 -13.70 3.40
C ASP A 64 -3.20 -13.04 4.69
N PRO A 65 -2.60 -13.27 5.88
CA PRO A 65 -3.03 -12.52 7.05
C PRO A 65 -2.89 -11.00 6.92
N GLY A 66 -1.87 -10.52 6.21
CA GLY A 66 -1.70 -9.09 5.93
C GLY A 66 -2.83 -8.54 5.08
N ILE A 67 -3.22 -9.27 4.04
CA ILE A 67 -4.35 -8.87 3.19
C ILE A 67 -5.63 -8.75 4.03
N LYS A 68 -5.88 -9.72 4.88
CA LYS A 68 -7.08 -9.76 5.73
C LYS A 68 -7.23 -8.49 6.56
N TYR A 69 -6.15 -7.95 7.10
CA TYR A 69 -6.19 -6.71 7.89
C TYR A 69 -6.32 -5.45 7.04
N CYS A 70 -6.05 -5.54 5.74
CA CYS A 70 -6.08 -4.38 4.84
C CYS A 70 -7.39 -4.26 4.07
N LEU A 71 -8.11 -5.37 3.84
CA LEU A 71 -9.37 -5.33 3.11
C LEU A 71 -10.45 -4.58 3.91
N GLY A 72 -11.27 -3.84 3.22
CA GLY A 72 -12.36 -3.07 3.82
C GLY A 72 -11.92 -1.78 4.51
N THR A 73 -10.62 -1.44 4.47
CA THR A 73 -10.08 -0.25 5.14
C THR A 73 -10.06 1.00 4.27
N GLY A 74 -10.24 0.86 2.96
CA GLY A 74 -10.02 1.93 1.99
C GLY A 74 -8.63 1.94 1.38
N LEU A 75 -7.75 1.04 1.79
CA LEU A 75 -6.39 0.96 1.25
C LEU A 75 -6.39 0.67 -0.25
N THR A 76 -7.22 -0.25 -0.72
CA THR A 76 -7.31 -0.60 -2.14
C THR A 76 -7.65 0.62 -2.99
N ALA A 77 -8.65 1.39 -2.58
CA ALA A 77 -9.04 2.63 -3.27
C ALA A 77 -7.90 3.66 -3.27
N ARG A 78 -7.18 3.77 -2.15
CA ARG A 78 -6.05 4.69 -2.05
C ARG A 78 -4.89 4.27 -2.94
N LEU A 79 -4.58 2.98 -2.99
CA LEU A 79 -3.55 2.45 -3.89
C LEU A 79 -3.90 2.71 -5.34
N LYS A 80 -5.17 2.50 -5.73
CA LYS A 80 -5.65 2.83 -7.06
C LYS A 80 -5.40 4.31 -7.40
N LYS A 81 -5.74 5.21 -6.48
CA LYS A 81 -5.53 6.64 -6.67
C LYS A 81 -4.05 6.99 -6.83
N LEU A 82 -3.18 6.35 -6.06
CA LEU A 82 -1.74 6.61 -6.12
C LEU A 82 -1.09 6.12 -7.41
N THR A 83 -1.70 5.19 -8.14
CA THR A 83 -1.18 4.74 -9.43
C THR A 83 -1.21 5.82 -10.51
N ALA A 84 -1.92 6.93 -10.26
CA ALA A 84 -2.03 8.04 -11.20
C ALA A 84 -1.59 9.38 -10.59
N THR A 85 -0.93 9.35 -9.43
CA THR A 85 -0.50 10.58 -8.76
C THR A 85 0.55 11.35 -9.58
N THR A 86 0.49 12.67 -9.50
CA THR A 86 1.44 13.56 -10.19
C THR A 86 2.00 14.64 -9.26
N ILE A 87 1.70 14.54 -7.95
CA ILE A 87 2.03 15.59 -6.98
C ILE A 87 3.46 15.51 -6.43
N TYR A 88 4.19 14.44 -6.76
CA TYR A 88 5.57 14.25 -6.31
C TYR A 88 6.55 14.55 -7.43
N SER A 89 7.84 14.30 -7.23
CA SER A 89 8.83 14.43 -8.28
C SER A 89 8.53 13.45 -9.43
N LYS A 90 9.08 13.70 -10.61
CA LYS A 90 8.90 12.83 -11.77
C LYS A 90 9.32 11.39 -11.45
N GLU A 91 10.49 11.23 -10.81
CA GLU A 91 11.01 9.92 -10.42
C GLU A 91 10.19 9.29 -9.30
N GLY A 92 9.79 10.09 -8.32
CA GLY A 92 8.94 9.66 -7.22
C GLY A 92 7.59 9.19 -7.69
N ASN A 93 6.96 9.88 -8.63
CA ASN A 93 5.69 9.47 -9.22
C ASN A 93 5.80 8.09 -9.88
N VAL A 94 6.85 7.86 -10.67
CA VAL A 94 7.07 6.55 -11.32
C VAL A 94 7.21 5.45 -10.26
N THR A 95 8.02 5.67 -9.24
CA THR A 95 8.22 4.69 -8.16
C THR A 95 6.92 4.42 -7.41
N ILE A 96 6.16 5.46 -7.07
CA ILE A 96 4.88 5.33 -6.38
C ILE A 96 3.87 4.58 -7.25
N HIS A 97 3.80 4.86 -8.55
CA HIS A 97 2.94 4.13 -9.48
C HIS A 97 3.26 2.64 -9.49
N GLU A 98 4.54 2.30 -9.65
CA GLU A 98 4.99 0.91 -9.70
C GLU A 98 4.70 0.15 -8.41
N LEU A 99 5.01 0.75 -7.27
CA LEU A 99 4.77 0.14 -5.96
C LEU A 99 3.28 -0.04 -5.68
N SER A 100 2.48 0.95 -6.03
CA SER A 100 1.02 0.89 -5.84
C SER A 100 0.40 -0.20 -6.72
N LEU A 101 0.82 -0.31 -7.97
CA LEU A 101 0.37 -1.38 -8.88
C LEU A 101 0.82 -2.75 -8.37
N GLY A 102 2.04 -2.86 -7.87
CA GLY A 102 2.55 -4.10 -7.28
C GLY A 102 1.73 -4.54 -6.05
N ALA A 103 1.39 -3.60 -5.19
CA ALA A 103 0.53 -3.86 -4.03
C ALA A 103 -0.88 -4.30 -4.46
N LEU A 104 -1.48 -3.61 -5.43
CA LEU A 104 -2.78 -3.99 -5.98
C LEU A 104 -2.75 -5.38 -6.61
N SER A 105 -1.67 -5.72 -7.30
CA SER A 105 -1.47 -7.05 -7.88
C SER A 105 -1.49 -8.12 -6.78
N ASN A 106 -0.83 -7.87 -5.67
CA ASN A 106 -0.82 -8.81 -4.54
C ASN A 106 -2.22 -8.97 -3.93
N ILE A 107 -2.97 -7.88 -3.80
CA ILE A 107 -4.37 -7.94 -3.35
C ILE A 107 -5.19 -8.81 -4.30
N ALA A 108 -5.03 -8.62 -5.60
CA ALA A 108 -5.78 -9.33 -6.63
C ALA A 108 -5.43 -10.83 -6.72
N MET A 109 -4.32 -11.27 -6.13
CA MET A 109 -3.97 -12.69 -6.05
C MET A 109 -4.75 -13.44 -4.97
N ASN A 110 -5.32 -12.74 -4.01
CA ASN A 110 -6.15 -13.30 -2.96
C ASN A 110 -7.63 -13.27 -3.40
N LEU A 111 -8.41 -14.29 -3.07
CA LEU A 111 -9.82 -14.38 -3.51
C LEU A 111 -10.65 -13.20 -3.02
N ASP A 112 -10.59 -12.89 -1.73
CA ASP A 112 -11.33 -11.76 -1.17
C ASP A 112 -10.79 -10.42 -1.70
N GLY A 113 -9.48 -10.37 -1.97
CA GLY A 113 -8.85 -9.22 -2.60
C GLY A 113 -9.34 -9.01 -4.03
N LYS A 114 -9.54 -10.08 -4.81
CA LYS A 114 -10.14 -9.98 -6.15
C LYS A 114 -11.53 -9.37 -6.10
N ILE A 115 -12.34 -9.81 -5.14
CA ILE A 115 -13.69 -9.28 -4.96
C ILE A 115 -13.64 -7.77 -4.68
N GLU A 116 -12.76 -7.34 -3.78
CA GLU A 116 -12.60 -5.92 -3.47
C GLU A 116 -12.08 -5.13 -4.68
N CYS A 117 -11.13 -5.68 -5.45
CA CYS A 117 -10.61 -5.04 -6.66
C CYS A 117 -11.71 -4.84 -7.71
N VAL A 118 -12.60 -5.80 -7.89
CA VAL A 118 -13.75 -5.65 -8.79
C VAL A 118 -14.69 -4.56 -8.28
N LYS A 119 -14.99 -4.57 -6.99
CA LYS A 119 -15.85 -3.58 -6.34
C LYS A 119 -15.29 -2.16 -6.49
N GLU A 120 -13.99 -1.99 -6.36
CA GLU A 120 -13.31 -0.69 -6.48
C GLU A 120 -12.95 -0.33 -7.93
N GLU A 121 -13.38 -1.13 -8.91
CA GLU A 121 -13.16 -0.90 -10.33
C GLU A 121 -11.66 -0.80 -10.71
N VAL A 122 -10.82 -1.54 -10.00
CA VAL A 122 -9.36 -1.51 -10.21
C VAL A 122 -8.98 -2.00 -11.61
N ILE A 123 -9.65 -3.04 -12.09
CA ILE A 123 -9.34 -3.63 -13.41
C ILE A 123 -9.60 -2.62 -14.52
N SER A 124 -10.76 -2.01 -14.56
CA SER A 124 -11.11 -0.99 -15.55
C SER A 124 -10.14 0.19 -15.52
N PHE A 125 -9.74 0.60 -14.31
CA PHE A 125 -8.81 1.70 -14.11
C PHE A 125 -7.41 1.36 -14.65
N THR A 126 -6.91 0.15 -14.35
CA THR A 126 -5.57 -0.27 -14.78
C THR A 126 -5.47 -0.53 -16.27
N GLU A 127 -6.55 -0.85 -16.96
CA GLU A 127 -6.57 -0.99 -18.42
C GLU A 127 -6.08 0.26 -19.15
N HIS A 128 -6.28 1.42 -18.56
CA HIS A 128 -5.79 2.69 -19.13
C HIS A 128 -4.27 2.80 -19.16
N PHE A 129 -3.56 1.95 -18.42
CA PHE A 129 -2.10 1.97 -18.34
C PHE A 129 -1.44 0.87 -19.21
N LEU A 130 -2.25 0.05 -19.84
CA LEU A 130 -1.79 -0.96 -20.75
C LEU A 130 -1.83 -0.42 -22.19
#